data_2bbb4efb9deaa8064147333538d2d5fd
#
_entry.id   2bbb4efb9deaa8064147333538d2d5fd
#
_cell.length_a   1.000
_cell.length_b   1.000
_cell.length_c   1.000
_cell.angle_alpha   90.00
_cell.angle_beta   90.00
_cell.angle_gamma   90.00
#
_symmetry.space_group_name_H-M   'P 1'
#
loop_
_entity.id
_entity.type
_entity.pdbx_description
1 polymer ?
#
loop_
_entity_poly.entity_id
_entity_poly.type
_entity_poly.pdbx_seq_one_letter_code
_entity_poly.pdbx_strand_id
1 'polypeptide(L)'
;MGLFDFFKKKKENDEEIALDKALNIKEINESEDEIAITNELSEVSIQNEDNRFNYNFVLDQVEEYHNPNNLTAEELKSLITGEILKVVDKSQNFDSMELYSKEAAKVIGMENIGALTEFLYGGISKPSYLRSRYNGLGAWPTAVKNAVLTILYSFNEHSVDELLKIANDKSANSIKSVNLLCKMAAKGIEEEKIIDSIIYIMDTFSDENVIATLGFLSQVKNNTKVLKTLEVYFKKYIYDNNIES
;
A
#
# COMPACT_ATOMS: atom_id res chain seq x y z
N MET A 1 16.56 -3.53 30.08
CA MET A 1 16.61 -4.18 28.76
C MET A 1 16.36 -3.06 27.73
N GLY A 2 17.42 -2.61 27.06
CA GLY A 2 17.35 -1.42 26.21
C GLY A 2 16.65 -1.70 24.88
N LEU A 3 16.11 -0.64 24.26
CA LEU A 3 15.47 -0.69 22.94
C LEU A 3 16.40 -1.32 21.89
N PHE A 4 17.71 -1.14 22.02
CA PHE A 4 18.76 -1.78 21.21
C PHE A 4 18.80 -3.31 21.38
N ASP A 5 18.57 -3.82 22.60
CA ASP A 5 18.51 -5.27 22.85
C ASP A 5 17.25 -5.87 22.25
N PHE A 6 16.14 -5.10 22.21
CA PHE A 6 14.90 -5.52 21.55
C PHE A 6 15.07 -5.65 20.04
N PHE A 7 15.71 -4.66 19.40
CA PHE A 7 15.97 -4.71 17.95
C PHE A 7 17.01 -5.75 17.58
N LYS A 8 18.06 -5.94 18.41
CA LYS A 8 19.05 -6.98 18.20
C LYS A 8 18.43 -8.37 18.32
N LYS A 9 17.60 -8.59 19.35
CA LYS A 9 16.89 -9.86 19.56
C LYS A 9 15.84 -10.14 18.48
N LYS A 10 15.18 -9.08 17.95
CA LYS A 10 14.26 -9.22 16.83
C LYS A 10 14.99 -9.57 15.54
N LYS A 11 16.15 -8.96 15.28
CA LYS A 11 16.98 -9.25 14.09
C LYS A 11 17.51 -10.69 14.12
N GLU A 12 17.98 -11.17 15.28
CA GLU A 12 18.43 -12.56 15.46
C GLU A 12 17.28 -13.56 15.25
N ASN A 13 16.05 -13.27 15.73
CA ASN A 13 14.87 -14.09 15.48
C ASN A 13 14.44 -14.08 14.00
N ASP A 14 14.48 -12.93 13.33
CA ASP A 14 14.09 -12.82 11.92
C ASP A 14 15.11 -13.54 11.00
N GLU A 15 16.41 -13.55 11.37
CA GLU A 15 17.46 -14.31 10.67
C GLU A 15 17.31 -15.83 10.91
N GLU A 16 16.96 -16.26 12.12
CA GLU A 16 16.71 -17.66 12.47
C GLU A 16 15.46 -18.22 11.74
N ILE A 17 14.36 -17.43 11.68
CA ILE A 17 13.16 -17.78 10.92
C ILE A 17 13.43 -17.82 9.41
N ALA A 18 14.28 -16.96 8.89
CA ALA A 18 14.70 -16.97 7.48
C ALA A 18 15.55 -18.19 7.14
N LEU A 19 16.41 -18.61 8.07
CA LEU A 19 17.26 -19.80 7.91
C LEU A 19 16.45 -21.10 7.93
N ASP A 20 15.48 -21.22 8.85
CA ASP A 20 14.56 -22.36 8.93
C ASP A 20 13.67 -22.47 7.69
N LYS A 21 13.19 -21.35 7.15
CA LYS A 21 12.44 -21.35 5.88
C LYS A 21 13.32 -21.75 4.69
N ALA A 22 14.58 -21.34 4.65
CA ALA A 22 15.50 -21.71 3.59
C ALA A 22 15.91 -23.20 3.63
N LEU A 23 15.99 -23.79 4.82
CA LEU A 23 16.26 -25.21 5.01
C LEU A 23 15.06 -26.08 4.62
N ASN A 24 13.83 -25.67 4.98
CA ASN A 24 12.60 -26.37 4.59
C ASN A 24 12.34 -26.34 3.07
N ILE A 25 12.79 -25.30 2.36
CA ILE A 25 12.65 -25.22 0.89
C ILE A 25 13.65 -26.18 0.19
N LYS A 26 14.78 -26.48 0.81
CA LYS A 26 15.75 -27.45 0.25
C LYS A 26 15.29 -28.90 0.34
N GLU A 27 14.52 -29.27 1.38
CA GLU A 27 14.01 -30.64 1.53
C GLU A 27 12.83 -30.94 0.61
N ILE A 28 12.12 -29.92 0.07
CA ILE A 28 10.98 -30.09 -0.83
C ILE A 28 11.41 -30.30 -2.31
N ASN A 29 12.62 -29.90 -2.69
CA ASN A 29 13.10 -29.97 -4.07
C ASN A 29 13.84 -31.28 -4.45
N GLU A 30 13.91 -32.28 -3.56
CA GLU A 30 14.56 -33.57 -3.86
C GLU A 30 13.59 -34.74 -4.11
N SER A 31 12.28 -34.46 -4.31
CA SER A 31 11.29 -35.50 -4.67
C SER A 31 10.41 -35.07 -5.85
N GLU A 32 11.02 -34.83 -7.02
CA GLU A 32 10.29 -34.78 -8.28
C GLU A 32 10.60 -36.04 -9.10
N ASP A 33 9.78 -37.06 -8.90
CA ASP A 33 9.60 -38.12 -9.86
C ASP A 33 8.38 -37.79 -10.75
N GLU A 34 8.59 -37.98 -12.04
CA GLU A 34 7.75 -37.73 -13.20
C GLU A 34 6.26 -38.11 -13.01
N ILE A 35 5.37 -37.16 -13.28
CA ILE A 35 3.99 -37.48 -13.71
C ILE A 35 3.71 -36.76 -15.01
N ALA A 36 3.69 -37.53 -16.09
CA ALA A 36 3.17 -37.15 -17.39
C ALA A 36 1.67 -36.87 -17.27
N ILE A 37 1.23 -35.65 -17.59
CA ILE A 37 -0.20 -35.35 -17.75
C ILE A 37 -0.52 -35.24 -19.23
N THR A 38 -1.24 -36.22 -19.70
CA THR A 38 -1.88 -36.26 -21.02
C THR A 38 -3.03 -35.25 -21.06
N ASN A 39 -3.05 -34.44 -22.12
CA ASN A 39 -4.16 -33.56 -22.48
C ASN A 39 -5.41 -34.39 -22.81
N GLU A 40 -6.48 -34.21 -22.05
CA GLU A 40 -7.84 -34.41 -22.51
C GLU A 40 -8.67 -33.16 -22.22
N LEU A 41 -8.95 -32.42 -23.28
CA LEU A 41 -9.96 -31.37 -23.31
C LEU A 41 -11.34 -32.07 -23.30
N SER A 42 -12.01 -31.99 -22.17
CA SER A 42 -13.46 -32.24 -22.10
C SER A 42 -14.18 -30.92 -21.85
N GLU A 43 -14.93 -30.49 -22.86
CA GLU A 43 -15.92 -29.43 -22.79
C GLU A 43 -16.93 -29.73 -21.68
N VAL A 44 -16.90 -28.94 -20.60
CA VAL A 44 -18.02 -28.90 -19.64
C VAL A 44 -18.66 -27.53 -19.78
N SER A 45 -19.78 -27.49 -20.50
CA SER A 45 -20.69 -26.37 -20.50
C SER A 45 -21.36 -26.27 -19.12
N ILE A 46 -20.93 -25.36 -18.30
CA ILE A 46 -21.65 -24.96 -17.09
C ILE A 46 -22.33 -23.63 -17.39
N GLN A 47 -23.63 -23.72 -17.67
CA GLN A 47 -24.53 -22.57 -17.57
C GLN A 47 -24.66 -22.19 -16.10
N ASN A 48 -23.96 -21.16 -15.67
CA ASN A 48 -24.26 -20.43 -14.45
C ASN A 48 -24.49 -18.96 -14.83
N GLU A 49 -25.79 -18.61 -14.90
CA GLU A 49 -26.26 -17.24 -14.92
C GLU A 49 -25.99 -16.62 -13.52
N ASP A 50 -24.75 -16.29 -13.24
CA ASP A 50 -24.41 -15.35 -12.18
C ASP A 50 -23.90 -14.06 -12.84
N ASN A 51 -24.60 -12.96 -12.54
CA ASN A 51 -24.26 -11.58 -12.86
C ASN A 51 -22.82 -11.25 -12.41
N ARG A 52 -21.82 -11.84 -13.05
CA ARG A 52 -20.43 -11.38 -12.99
C ARG A 52 -20.40 -10.09 -13.78
N PHE A 53 -20.18 -9.00 -13.08
CA PHE A 53 -19.80 -7.75 -13.72
C PHE A 53 -18.69 -8.08 -14.71
N ASN A 54 -18.98 -7.95 -16.01
CA ASN A 54 -18.06 -8.35 -17.06
C ASN A 54 -16.95 -7.29 -17.13
N TYR A 55 -15.87 -7.51 -16.42
CA TYR A 55 -14.71 -6.61 -16.43
C TYR A 55 -14.13 -6.41 -17.83
N ASN A 56 -14.28 -7.39 -18.72
CA ASN A 56 -13.85 -7.27 -20.10
C ASN A 56 -14.71 -6.24 -20.86
N PHE A 57 -16.00 -6.11 -20.52
CA PHE A 57 -16.86 -5.11 -21.13
C PHE A 57 -16.42 -3.68 -20.78
N VAL A 58 -15.96 -3.47 -19.55
CA VAL A 58 -15.44 -2.15 -19.11
C VAL A 58 -14.05 -1.89 -19.74
N LEU A 59 -13.20 -2.92 -19.89
CA LEU A 59 -11.90 -2.80 -20.51
C LEU A 59 -12.00 -2.57 -22.04
N ASP A 60 -12.89 -3.28 -22.72
CA ASP A 60 -13.11 -3.08 -24.18
C ASP A 60 -13.66 -1.68 -24.50
N GLN A 61 -14.44 -1.08 -23.57
CA GLN A 61 -14.92 0.31 -23.72
C GLN A 61 -13.84 1.34 -23.34
N VAL A 62 -12.91 1.00 -22.41
CA VAL A 62 -11.83 1.90 -21.99
C VAL A 62 -10.74 2.00 -23.08
N GLU A 63 -10.52 0.95 -23.89
CA GLU A 63 -9.60 1.04 -25.01
C GLU A 63 -10.03 2.06 -26.09
N GLU A 64 -11.33 2.35 -26.20
CA GLU A 64 -11.87 3.41 -27.07
C GLU A 64 -11.77 4.83 -26.48
N TYR A 65 -11.61 4.96 -25.13
CA TYR A 65 -11.54 6.25 -24.40
C TYR A 65 -10.10 6.70 -24.11
N HIS A 66 -9.22 6.66 -25.09
CA HIS A 66 -7.80 7.02 -24.93
C HIS A 66 -7.51 8.52 -24.77
N ASN A 67 -8.50 9.35 -24.43
CA ASN A 67 -8.27 10.74 -24.09
C ASN A 67 -8.93 11.08 -22.76
N PRO A 68 -8.24 10.94 -21.60
CA PRO A 68 -8.78 11.24 -20.26
C PRO A 68 -9.27 12.68 -20.12
N ASN A 69 -8.84 13.60 -20.98
CA ASN A 69 -9.25 15.00 -20.97
C ASN A 69 -10.70 15.24 -21.48
N ASN A 70 -11.40 14.22 -21.99
CA ASN A 70 -12.76 14.34 -22.52
C ASN A 70 -13.83 13.64 -21.68
N LEU A 71 -13.47 13.01 -20.56
CA LEU A 71 -14.44 12.35 -19.70
C LEU A 71 -15.28 13.37 -18.93
N THR A 72 -16.58 13.12 -18.81
CA THR A 72 -17.42 13.82 -17.85
C THR A 72 -17.02 13.44 -16.42
N ALA A 73 -17.41 14.27 -15.44
CA ALA A 73 -17.12 13.97 -14.02
C ALA A 73 -17.69 12.61 -13.56
N GLU A 74 -18.85 12.21 -14.10
CA GLU A 74 -19.48 10.92 -13.78
C GLU A 74 -18.73 9.74 -14.41
N GLU A 75 -18.28 9.87 -15.65
CA GLU A 75 -17.47 8.87 -16.35
C GLU A 75 -16.10 8.70 -15.66
N LEU A 76 -15.45 9.79 -15.32
CA LEU A 76 -14.19 9.76 -14.55
C LEU A 76 -14.37 9.07 -13.20
N LYS A 77 -15.43 9.39 -12.45
CA LYS A 77 -15.75 8.75 -11.18
C LYS A 77 -16.01 7.26 -11.36
N SER A 78 -16.70 6.88 -12.43
CA SER A 78 -16.96 5.47 -12.77
C SER A 78 -15.66 4.73 -13.09
N LEU A 79 -14.79 5.31 -13.91
CA LEU A 79 -13.47 4.79 -14.25
C LEU A 79 -12.63 4.55 -12.99
N ILE A 80 -12.46 5.58 -12.15
CA ILE A 80 -11.66 5.47 -10.93
C ILE A 80 -12.25 4.41 -9.98
N THR A 81 -13.58 4.37 -9.84
CA THR A 81 -14.26 3.34 -9.03
C THR A 81 -13.93 1.94 -9.55
N GLY A 82 -14.00 1.73 -10.87
CA GLY A 82 -13.68 0.45 -11.51
C GLY A 82 -12.25 0.01 -11.23
N GLU A 83 -11.28 0.91 -11.36
CA GLU A 83 -9.86 0.60 -11.10
C GLU A 83 -9.59 0.32 -9.61
N ILE A 84 -10.19 1.07 -8.69
CA ILE A 84 -10.10 0.78 -7.26
C ILE A 84 -10.66 -0.61 -6.95
N LEU A 85 -11.84 -0.95 -7.48
CA LEU A 85 -12.47 -2.25 -7.28
C LEU A 85 -11.61 -3.40 -7.84
N LYS A 86 -11.00 -3.21 -9.00
CA LYS A 86 -10.07 -4.16 -9.63
C LYS A 86 -8.84 -4.41 -8.74
N VAL A 87 -8.24 -3.35 -8.18
CA VAL A 87 -7.13 -3.49 -7.22
C VAL A 87 -7.56 -4.26 -5.98
N VAL A 88 -8.71 -3.91 -5.38
CA VAL A 88 -9.24 -4.58 -4.19
C VAL A 88 -9.55 -6.05 -4.45
N ASP A 89 -10.14 -6.36 -5.61
CA ASP A 89 -10.53 -7.73 -5.97
C ASP A 89 -9.32 -8.63 -6.24
N LYS A 90 -8.37 -8.16 -7.05
CA LYS A 90 -7.21 -8.94 -7.49
C LYS A 90 -6.08 -9.04 -6.47
N SER A 91 -6.04 -8.12 -5.48
CA SER A 91 -4.98 -8.09 -4.48
C SER A 91 -5.17 -9.19 -3.44
N GLN A 92 -4.22 -10.13 -3.39
CA GLN A 92 -4.17 -11.19 -2.38
C GLN A 92 -3.14 -10.89 -1.28
N ASN A 93 -2.11 -10.12 -1.62
CA ASN A 93 -1.02 -9.69 -0.76
C ASN A 93 -0.53 -8.29 -1.19
N PHE A 94 0.48 -7.77 -0.51
CA PHE A 94 1.03 -6.45 -0.81
C PHE A 94 1.63 -6.37 -2.22
N ASP A 95 2.34 -7.37 -2.67
CA ASP A 95 3.01 -7.38 -3.97
C ASP A 95 2.00 -7.35 -5.13
N SER A 96 0.94 -8.16 -5.02
CA SER A 96 -0.15 -8.13 -6.01
C SER A 96 -0.91 -6.81 -5.98
N MET A 97 -1.09 -6.19 -4.80
CA MET A 97 -1.69 -4.86 -4.69
C MET A 97 -0.83 -3.81 -5.40
N GLU A 98 0.49 -3.81 -5.21
CA GLU A 98 1.39 -2.88 -5.88
C GLU A 98 1.35 -3.04 -7.39
N LEU A 99 1.32 -4.29 -7.89
CA LEU A 99 1.25 -4.60 -9.32
C LEU A 99 -0.03 -4.00 -9.95
N TYR A 100 -1.20 -4.35 -9.42
CA TYR A 100 -2.48 -3.86 -9.94
C TYR A 100 -2.68 -2.36 -9.73
N SER A 101 -2.08 -1.78 -8.69
CA SER A 101 -2.09 -0.34 -8.48
C SER A 101 -1.28 0.42 -9.54
N LYS A 102 -0.16 -0.14 -10.01
CA LYS A 102 0.62 0.42 -11.13
C LYS A 102 -0.16 0.41 -12.45
N GLU A 103 -0.93 -0.66 -12.69
CA GLU A 103 -1.83 -0.73 -13.85
C GLU A 103 -2.95 0.30 -13.74
N ALA A 104 -3.61 0.37 -12.59
CA ALA A 104 -4.67 1.34 -12.31
C ALA A 104 -4.20 2.79 -12.44
N ALA A 105 -2.99 3.11 -11.94
CA ALA A 105 -2.42 4.45 -12.07
C ALA A 105 -2.22 4.86 -13.54
N LYS A 106 -1.82 3.93 -14.41
CA LYS A 106 -1.71 4.20 -15.86
C LYS A 106 -3.05 4.50 -16.52
N VAL A 107 -4.11 3.79 -16.10
CA VAL A 107 -5.46 3.97 -16.65
C VAL A 107 -6.08 5.28 -16.14
N ILE A 108 -5.90 5.61 -14.86
CA ILE A 108 -6.46 6.82 -14.24
C ILE A 108 -5.79 8.08 -14.78
N GLY A 109 -4.46 8.04 -14.99
CA GLY A 109 -3.68 9.22 -15.40
C GLY A 109 -3.35 10.18 -14.24
N MET A 110 -2.19 10.84 -14.34
CA MET A 110 -1.67 11.71 -13.28
C MET A 110 -2.51 12.99 -13.09
N GLU A 111 -3.19 13.45 -14.12
CA GLU A 111 -4.10 14.60 -14.10
C GLU A 111 -5.32 14.36 -13.20
N ASN A 112 -5.64 13.12 -12.88
CA ASN A 112 -6.80 12.72 -12.09
C ASN A 112 -6.46 12.32 -10.65
N ILE A 113 -5.22 12.57 -10.18
CA ILE A 113 -4.77 12.29 -8.81
C ILE A 113 -5.69 12.92 -7.76
N GLY A 114 -6.13 14.18 -7.96
CA GLY A 114 -7.06 14.85 -7.06
C GLY A 114 -8.41 14.14 -6.95
N ALA A 115 -8.99 13.74 -8.08
CA ALA A 115 -10.25 13.00 -8.11
C ALA A 115 -10.13 11.61 -7.45
N LEU A 116 -8.99 10.93 -7.61
CA LEU A 116 -8.72 9.66 -6.92
C LEU A 116 -8.67 9.86 -5.39
N THR A 117 -8.08 10.95 -4.91
CA THR A 117 -7.94 11.23 -3.48
C THR A 117 -9.27 11.40 -2.77
N GLU A 118 -10.30 11.89 -3.46
CA GLU A 118 -11.65 12.02 -2.90
C GLU A 118 -12.21 10.70 -2.36
N PHE A 119 -11.79 9.56 -2.93
CA PHE A 119 -12.23 8.23 -2.49
C PHE A 119 -11.66 7.81 -1.12
N LEU A 120 -10.67 8.51 -0.56
CA LEU A 120 -10.23 8.32 0.82
C LEU A 120 -11.27 8.77 1.84
N TYR A 121 -12.07 9.77 1.49
CA TYR A 121 -13.06 10.41 2.35
C TYR A 121 -14.49 10.00 1.95
N GLY A 122 -14.71 9.68 0.68
CA GLY A 122 -15.95 9.13 0.17
C GLY A 122 -16.02 7.59 0.30
N GLY A 123 -17.21 7.04 0.13
CA GLY A 123 -17.42 5.60 0.18
C GLY A 123 -17.63 5.00 -1.23
N ILE A 124 -17.12 3.81 -1.45
CA ILE A 124 -17.53 2.94 -2.56
C ILE A 124 -18.46 1.86 -2.01
N SER A 125 -19.62 1.65 -2.62
CA SER A 125 -20.52 0.56 -2.26
C SER A 125 -19.82 -0.79 -2.46
N LYS A 126 -19.93 -1.68 -1.46
CA LYS A 126 -19.33 -3.01 -1.53
C LYS A 126 -20.09 -3.88 -2.52
N PRO A 127 -19.46 -4.37 -3.60
CA PRO A 127 -20.07 -5.28 -4.53
C PRO A 127 -20.50 -6.59 -3.86
N SER A 128 -21.57 -7.22 -4.36
CA SER A 128 -22.11 -8.45 -3.77
C SER A 128 -21.10 -9.60 -3.75
N TYR A 129 -20.30 -9.73 -4.78
CA TYR A 129 -19.27 -10.78 -4.91
C TYR A 129 -18.08 -10.62 -3.93
N LEU A 130 -17.86 -9.42 -3.36
CA LEU A 130 -16.83 -9.17 -2.36
C LEU A 130 -17.34 -9.22 -0.91
N ARG A 131 -18.63 -9.50 -0.70
CA ARG A 131 -19.22 -9.49 0.65
C ARG A 131 -18.59 -10.50 1.59
N SER A 132 -18.35 -11.72 1.14
CA SER A 132 -17.74 -12.78 1.93
C SER A 132 -16.29 -12.49 2.30
N ARG A 133 -15.53 -11.85 1.40
CA ARG A 133 -14.11 -11.53 1.59
C ARG A 133 -13.89 -10.39 2.59
N TYR A 134 -14.83 -9.43 2.69
CA TYR A 134 -14.73 -8.25 3.53
C TYR A 134 -15.92 -8.13 4.49
N ASN A 135 -16.19 -9.20 5.27
CA ASN A 135 -17.32 -9.27 6.19
C ASN A 135 -17.07 -8.64 7.57
N GLY A 136 -15.81 -8.35 7.92
CA GLY A 136 -15.45 -7.69 9.18
C GLY A 136 -15.85 -6.22 9.22
N LEU A 137 -16.12 -5.71 10.45
CA LEU A 137 -16.42 -4.30 10.67
C LEU A 137 -15.23 -3.44 10.21
N GLY A 138 -15.50 -2.47 9.33
CA GLY A 138 -14.47 -1.59 8.77
C GLY A 138 -13.55 -2.22 7.72
N ALA A 139 -13.64 -3.55 7.46
CA ALA A 139 -12.75 -4.23 6.51
C ALA A 139 -12.87 -3.67 5.10
N TRP A 140 -14.10 -3.41 4.63
CA TRP A 140 -14.34 -2.87 3.31
C TRP A 140 -13.79 -1.44 3.12
N PRO A 141 -14.13 -0.45 3.96
CA PRO A 141 -13.54 0.89 3.85
C PRO A 141 -12.01 0.87 3.93
N THR A 142 -11.44 0.01 4.77
CA THR A 142 -9.98 -0.13 4.89
C THR A 142 -9.36 -0.67 3.60
N ALA A 143 -9.98 -1.67 2.95
CA ALA A 143 -9.49 -2.22 1.69
C ALA A 143 -9.51 -1.16 0.58
N VAL A 144 -10.61 -0.40 0.45
CA VAL A 144 -10.73 0.71 -0.50
C VAL A 144 -9.64 1.76 -0.26
N LYS A 145 -9.48 2.23 0.98
CA LYS A 145 -8.47 3.24 1.33
C LYS A 145 -7.04 2.76 1.06
N ASN A 146 -6.74 1.49 1.35
CA ASN A 146 -5.44 0.92 1.04
C ASN A 146 -5.19 0.87 -0.47
N ALA A 147 -6.19 0.48 -1.27
CA ALA A 147 -6.08 0.49 -2.73
C ALA A 147 -5.82 1.91 -3.26
N VAL A 148 -6.59 2.91 -2.83
CA VAL A 148 -6.40 4.32 -3.23
C VAL A 148 -4.99 4.79 -2.88
N LEU A 149 -4.52 4.57 -1.65
CA LEU A 149 -3.18 4.99 -1.23
C LEU A 149 -2.07 4.28 -2.02
N THR A 150 -2.25 2.99 -2.36
CA THR A 150 -1.26 2.25 -3.15
C THR A 150 -1.27 2.69 -4.62
N ILE A 151 -2.44 3.06 -5.16
CA ILE A 151 -2.53 3.67 -6.50
C ILE A 151 -1.83 5.04 -6.49
N LEU A 152 -2.08 5.90 -5.48
CA LEU A 152 -1.36 7.17 -5.32
C LEU A 152 0.16 6.95 -5.26
N TYR A 153 0.63 6.00 -4.45
CA TYR A 153 2.05 5.64 -4.39
C TYR A 153 2.63 5.25 -5.76
N SER A 154 1.83 4.65 -6.64
CA SER A 154 2.26 4.21 -7.97
C SER A 154 2.46 5.35 -8.98
N PHE A 155 1.99 6.56 -8.67
CA PHE A 155 2.27 7.76 -9.48
C PHE A 155 3.65 8.37 -9.20
N ASN A 156 4.42 7.81 -8.26
CA ASN A 156 5.76 8.27 -7.89
C ASN A 156 5.78 9.78 -7.55
N GLU A 157 6.73 10.53 -8.11
CA GLU A 157 6.91 11.98 -7.84
C GLU A 157 5.64 12.80 -8.04
N HIS A 158 4.76 12.43 -8.96
CA HIS A 158 3.53 13.18 -9.29
C HIS A 158 2.50 13.19 -8.16
N SER A 159 2.56 12.24 -7.23
CA SER A 159 1.63 12.14 -6.09
C SER A 159 2.20 12.59 -4.76
N VAL A 160 3.48 13.01 -4.71
CA VAL A 160 4.14 13.41 -3.45
C VAL A 160 3.38 14.51 -2.73
N ASP A 161 2.98 15.57 -3.45
CA ASP A 161 2.24 16.68 -2.84
C ASP A 161 0.90 16.27 -2.27
N GLU A 162 0.19 15.37 -2.95
CA GLU A 162 -1.10 14.88 -2.47
C GLU A 162 -0.94 13.95 -1.27
N LEU A 163 0.06 13.07 -1.29
CA LEU A 163 0.38 12.23 -0.15
C LEU A 163 0.83 13.06 1.07
N LEU A 164 1.56 14.18 0.86
CA LEU A 164 1.92 15.11 1.94
C LEU A 164 0.69 15.82 2.53
N LYS A 165 -0.30 16.21 1.71
CA LYS A 165 -1.57 16.74 2.21
C LYS A 165 -2.30 15.72 3.07
N ILE A 166 -2.40 14.45 2.62
CA ILE A 166 -3.02 13.37 3.38
C ILE A 166 -2.25 13.10 4.69
N ALA A 167 -0.93 13.14 4.66
CA ALA A 167 -0.10 12.97 5.84
C ALA A 167 -0.39 14.03 6.92
N ASN A 168 -0.72 15.26 6.50
CA ASN A 168 -0.98 16.40 7.40
C ASN A 168 -2.45 16.56 7.79
N ASP A 169 -3.40 15.80 7.24
CA ASP A 169 -4.85 15.96 7.46
C ASP A 169 -5.35 15.40 8.79
N LYS A 170 -4.47 14.81 9.59
CA LYS A 170 -4.77 14.18 10.90
C LYS A 170 -5.83 13.08 10.86
N SER A 171 -6.09 12.53 9.69
CA SER A 171 -7.00 11.40 9.50
C SER A 171 -6.34 10.06 9.82
N ALA A 172 -7.13 9.00 9.86
CA ALA A 172 -6.62 7.63 9.96
C ALA A 172 -5.71 7.22 8.78
N ASN A 173 -5.67 8.03 7.71
CA ASN A 173 -4.83 7.80 6.53
C ASN A 173 -3.45 8.44 6.67
N SER A 174 -3.27 9.41 7.58
CA SER A 174 -2.02 10.19 7.74
C SER A 174 -0.81 9.28 7.91
N ILE A 175 -0.83 8.37 8.86
CA ILE A 175 0.28 7.46 9.16
C ILE A 175 0.59 6.50 8.00
N LYS A 176 -0.44 6.05 7.28
CA LYS A 176 -0.24 5.22 6.09
C LYS A 176 0.42 6.01 4.98
N SER A 177 0.02 7.28 4.79
CA SER A 177 0.63 8.18 3.81
C SER A 177 2.10 8.46 4.16
N VAL A 178 2.41 8.71 5.43
CA VAL A 178 3.81 8.87 5.90
C VAL A 178 4.65 7.63 5.58
N ASN A 179 4.14 6.43 5.81
CA ASN A 179 4.86 5.19 5.45
C ASN A 179 5.16 5.11 3.96
N LEU A 180 4.19 5.45 3.10
CA LEU A 180 4.39 5.43 1.64
C LEU A 180 5.39 6.50 1.21
N LEU A 181 5.32 7.71 1.76
CA LEU A 181 6.28 8.79 1.53
C LEU A 181 7.70 8.38 1.95
N CYS A 182 7.88 7.75 3.12
CA CYS A 182 9.19 7.23 3.54
C CYS A 182 9.72 6.15 2.59
N LYS A 183 8.86 5.29 2.05
CA LYS A 183 9.25 4.33 1.01
C LYS A 183 9.68 5.01 -0.29
N MET A 184 9.02 6.11 -0.67
CA MET A 184 9.41 6.91 -1.84
C MET A 184 10.76 7.58 -1.61
N ALA A 185 10.95 8.24 -0.46
CA ALA A 185 12.23 8.85 -0.09
C ALA A 185 13.37 7.83 -0.04
N ALA A 186 13.12 6.62 0.48
CA ALA A 186 14.11 5.53 0.48
C ALA A 186 14.50 5.04 -0.92
N LYS A 187 13.67 5.31 -1.94
CA LYS A 187 13.95 5.10 -3.37
C LYS A 187 14.59 6.33 -4.05
N GLY A 188 14.83 7.43 -3.31
CA GLY A 188 15.37 8.68 -3.85
C GLY A 188 14.34 9.57 -4.55
N ILE A 189 13.03 9.28 -4.42
CA ILE A 189 11.96 10.10 -5.00
C ILE A 189 11.71 11.28 -4.09
N GLU A 190 11.95 12.51 -4.56
CA GLU A 190 11.70 13.77 -3.82
C GLU A 190 12.19 13.73 -2.36
N GLU A 191 13.32 13.03 -2.10
CA GLU A 191 13.78 12.62 -0.76
C GLU A 191 13.83 13.79 0.21
N GLU A 192 14.50 14.91 -0.16
CA GLU A 192 14.66 16.06 0.73
C GLU A 192 13.32 16.69 1.09
N LYS A 193 12.46 16.91 0.09
CA LYS A 193 11.13 17.49 0.27
C LYS A 193 10.26 16.64 1.21
N ILE A 194 10.28 15.33 1.00
CA ILE A 194 9.51 14.39 1.81
C ILE A 194 10.01 14.40 3.25
N ILE A 195 11.33 14.28 3.47
CA ILE A 195 11.91 14.22 4.81
C ILE A 195 11.66 15.52 5.57
N ASP A 196 11.89 16.69 4.96
CA ASP A 196 11.65 17.98 5.60
C ASP A 196 10.19 18.15 6.00
N SER A 197 9.27 17.75 5.11
CA SER A 197 7.83 17.81 5.38
C SER A 197 7.42 16.86 6.51
N ILE A 198 7.90 15.62 6.52
CA ILE A 198 7.58 14.64 7.56
C ILE A 198 8.10 15.10 8.93
N ILE A 199 9.35 15.58 9.01
CA ILE A 199 9.92 16.09 10.26
C ILE A 199 9.08 17.26 10.78
N TYR A 200 8.64 18.17 9.91
CA TYR A 200 7.80 19.30 10.29
C TYR A 200 6.44 18.88 10.83
N ILE A 201 5.75 17.93 10.20
CA ILE A 201 4.41 17.49 10.64
C ILE A 201 4.46 16.59 11.89
N MET A 202 5.59 15.93 12.18
CA MET A 202 5.76 15.07 13.36
C MET A 202 5.45 15.80 14.67
N ASP A 203 5.73 17.09 14.77
CA ASP A 203 5.42 17.89 15.97
C ASP A 203 3.91 17.98 16.26
N THR A 204 3.07 17.65 15.28
CA THR A 204 1.60 17.65 15.43
C THR A 204 1.02 16.27 15.74
N PHE A 205 1.84 15.23 15.75
CA PHE A 205 1.42 13.85 15.93
C PHE A 205 1.30 13.45 17.41
N SER A 206 0.46 12.45 17.69
CA SER A 206 0.50 11.76 18.97
C SER A 206 1.80 10.97 19.13
N ASP A 207 2.21 10.67 20.37
CA ASP A 207 3.43 9.92 20.65
C ASP A 207 3.48 8.58 19.91
N GLU A 208 2.36 7.87 19.80
CA GLU A 208 2.27 6.62 19.05
C GLU A 208 2.58 6.83 17.55
N ASN A 209 2.04 7.89 16.98
CA ASN A 209 2.28 8.24 15.58
C ASN A 209 3.70 8.72 15.33
N VAL A 210 4.30 9.44 16.29
CA VAL A 210 5.72 9.81 16.26
C VAL A 210 6.58 8.55 16.25
N ILE A 211 6.35 7.60 17.14
CA ILE A 211 7.11 6.34 17.20
C ILE A 211 6.99 5.57 15.89
N ALA A 212 5.78 5.45 15.34
CA ALA A 212 5.57 4.81 14.05
C ALA A 212 6.34 5.51 12.92
N THR A 213 6.29 6.85 12.90
CA THR A 213 6.99 7.69 11.90
C THR A 213 8.51 7.52 12.00
N LEU A 214 9.08 7.50 13.21
CA LEU A 214 10.52 7.24 13.39
C LEU A 214 10.91 5.86 12.83
N GLY A 215 10.05 4.84 13.03
CA GLY A 215 10.23 3.53 12.42
C GLY A 215 10.22 3.56 10.89
N PHE A 216 9.37 4.39 10.26
CA PHE A 216 9.36 4.55 8.81
C PHE A 216 10.55 5.36 8.30
N LEU A 217 10.93 6.45 8.97
CA LEU A 217 12.10 7.25 8.63
C LEU A 217 13.38 6.42 8.68
N SER A 218 13.49 5.44 9.56
CA SER A 218 14.67 4.57 9.64
C SER A 218 14.93 3.76 8.37
N GLN A 219 13.97 3.68 7.43
CA GLN A 219 14.16 3.06 6.12
C GLN A 219 14.96 3.94 5.17
N VAL A 220 14.99 5.27 5.40
CA VAL A 220 15.77 6.23 4.60
C VAL A 220 17.20 6.26 5.13
N LYS A 221 17.99 5.29 4.69
CA LYS A 221 19.39 5.13 5.12
C LYS A 221 20.25 6.25 4.52
N ASN A 222 21.26 6.68 5.29
CA ASN A 222 22.26 7.67 4.85
C ASN A 222 21.76 9.14 4.75
N ASN A 223 20.52 9.44 5.11
CA ASN A 223 20.06 10.81 5.17
C ASN A 223 20.46 11.45 6.51
N THR A 224 21.29 12.51 6.47
CA THR A 224 21.82 13.16 7.68
C THR A 224 20.76 13.83 8.54
N LYS A 225 19.68 14.35 7.93
CA LYS A 225 18.54 14.94 8.66
C LYS A 225 17.77 13.86 9.41
N VAL A 226 17.51 12.71 8.75
CA VAL A 226 16.87 11.55 9.38
C VAL A 226 17.70 11.05 10.57
N LEU A 227 19.02 10.85 10.38
CA LEU A 227 19.89 10.38 11.46
C LEU A 227 19.89 11.32 12.67
N LYS A 228 19.95 12.64 12.45
CA LYS A 228 19.84 13.64 13.52
C LYS A 228 18.48 13.60 14.22
N THR A 229 17.39 13.49 13.45
CA THR A 229 16.04 13.40 14.01
C THR A 229 15.89 12.16 14.87
N LEU A 230 16.32 11.00 14.39
CA LEU A 230 16.30 9.76 15.16
C LEU A 230 17.11 9.89 16.46
N GLU A 231 18.30 10.49 16.40
CA GLU A 231 19.14 10.71 17.59
C GLU A 231 18.47 11.61 18.64
N VAL A 232 17.83 12.71 18.21
CA VAL A 232 17.14 13.65 19.09
C VAL A 232 15.98 12.96 19.80
N TYR A 233 15.12 12.25 19.05
CA TYR A 233 13.97 11.58 19.62
C TYR A 233 14.37 10.39 20.50
N PHE A 234 15.38 9.61 20.13
CA PHE A 234 15.90 8.55 21.00
C PHE A 234 16.46 9.09 22.32
N LYS A 235 17.17 10.21 22.29
CA LYS A 235 17.64 10.87 23.54
C LYS A 235 16.45 11.28 24.40
N LYS A 236 15.44 11.92 23.84
CA LYS A 236 14.23 12.31 24.55
C LYS A 236 13.56 11.11 25.23
N TYR A 237 13.30 10.03 24.50
CA TYR A 237 12.65 8.84 25.06
C TYR A 237 13.50 8.11 26.10
N ILE A 238 14.82 8.14 26.02
CA ILE A 238 15.72 7.57 27.06
C ILE A 238 15.68 8.42 28.34
N TYR A 239 15.67 9.74 28.22
CA TYR A 239 15.60 10.62 29.38
C TYR A 239 14.26 10.53 30.10
N ASP A 240 13.16 10.54 29.37
CA ASP A 240 11.80 10.48 29.95
C ASP A 240 11.56 9.15 30.71
N ASN A 241 12.18 8.05 30.27
CA ASN A 241 12.07 6.74 30.95
C ASN A 241 13.08 6.52 32.10
N ASN A 242 14.12 7.37 32.25
CA ASN A 242 15.11 7.25 33.33
C ASN A 242 14.84 8.18 34.53
N ILE A 243 13.77 9.01 34.46
CA ILE A 243 13.41 9.90 35.58
C ILE A 243 12.51 9.19 36.61
N GLU A 244 11.97 8.01 36.29
CA GLU A 244 11.10 7.23 37.21
C GLU A 244 11.82 6.01 37.85
N SER A 245 13.12 5.92 37.75
CA SER A 245 13.95 4.90 38.45
C SER A 245 14.89 5.58 39.44
#